data_6cadb6b76bc81ec12a22bb1c9957789e
#
_entry.id   6cadb6b76bc81ec12a22bb1c9957789e
#
_cell.length_a   1.000
_cell.length_b   1.000
_cell.length_c   1.000
_cell.angle_alpha   90.00
_cell.angle_beta   90.00
_cell.angle_gamma   90.00
#
_symmetry.space_group_name_H-M   'P 1'
#
loop_
_entity.id
_entity.type
_entity.pdbx_description
1 polymer ?
#
loop_
_entity_poly.entity_id
_entity_poly.type
_entity_poly.pdbx_seq_one_letter_code
_entity_poly.pdbx_strand_id
1 'polypeptide(L)'
;MDGISESVALSLNTDVMAVLLLLYPITAWLSDRIGRRPMLMGGAALLCIGAIPFLQLIHSHDPQLIVRGELGFTLAIALIDGGKSPANVELMPAEVRCTGIALAYNLAEGWFGGTTPLIAAVLIARASGNPIYLGVWVGLSGLCTFVTAAFFTRETAFKPLLKQAQAQTV
;
A
#
# COMPACT_ATOMS: atom_id res chain seq x y z
N MET A 1 -19.12 -11.83 -10.78
CA MET A 1 -19.44 -10.39 -11.00
C MET A 1 -20.72 -10.29 -11.81
N ASP A 2 -21.79 -10.87 -11.29
CA ASP A 2 -23.03 -11.06 -12.04
C ASP A 2 -24.02 -9.94 -11.71
N GLY A 3 -23.77 -8.71 -12.16
CA GLY A 3 -24.73 -7.61 -11.96
C GLY A 3 -24.28 -6.24 -12.44
N ILE A 4 -23.00 -6.04 -12.68
CA ILE A 4 -22.46 -4.76 -13.18
C ILE A 4 -21.74 -5.02 -14.50
N SER A 5 -22.01 -4.19 -15.52
CA SER A 5 -21.32 -4.33 -16.80
C SER A 5 -19.82 -4.06 -16.62
N GLU A 6 -18.98 -4.80 -17.36
CA GLU A 6 -17.52 -4.65 -17.31
C GLU A 6 -17.08 -3.20 -17.55
N SER A 7 -17.77 -2.50 -18.44
CA SER A 7 -17.50 -1.09 -18.74
C SER A 7 -17.73 -0.16 -17.53
N VAL A 8 -18.76 -0.43 -16.74
CA VAL A 8 -19.05 0.35 -15.52
C VAL A 8 -18.00 0.04 -14.46
N ALA A 9 -17.62 -1.22 -14.26
CA ALA A 9 -16.56 -1.59 -13.31
C ALA A 9 -15.22 -0.93 -13.68
N LEU A 10 -14.86 -0.91 -14.96
CA LEU A 10 -13.64 -0.25 -15.43
C LEU A 10 -13.68 1.27 -15.22
N SER A 11 -14.84 1.92 -15.45
CA SER A 11 -14.97 3.37 -15.22
C SER A 11 -14.84 3.73 -13.75
N LEU A 12 -15.47 2.96 -12.85
CA LEU A 12 -15.36 3.18 -11.40
C LEU A 12 -13.91 3.04 -10.93
N ASN A 13 -13.21 1.99 -11.37
CA ASN A 13 -11.79 1.81 -11.05
C ASN A 13 -10.93 2.98 -11.58
N THR A 14 -11.21 3.47 -12.80
CA THR A 14 -10.49 4.62 -13.37
C THR A 14 -10.69 5.87 -12.53
N ASP A 15 -11.92 6.15 -12.09
CA ASP A 15 -12.22 7.30 -11.23
C ASP A 15 -11.47 7.21 -9.89
N VAL A 16 -11.43 6.04 -9.29
CA VAL A 16 -10.70 5.80 -8.03
C VAL A 16 -9.19 5.93 -8.23
N MET A 17 -8.63 5.49 -9.36
CA MET A 17 -7.22 5.72 -9.70
C MET A 17 -6.89 7.20 -9.89
N ALA A 18 -7.81 7.99 -10.44
CA ALA A 18 -7.66 9.43 -10.53
C ALA A 18 -7.61 10.09 -9.13
N VAL A 19 -8.44 9.61 -8.20
CA VAL A 19 -8.38 10.04 -6.78
C VAL A 19 -7.05 9.66 -6.16
N LEU A 20 -6.53 8.45 -6.40
CA LEU A 20 -5.22 8.03 -5.90
C LEU A 20 -4.10 8.94 -6.39
N LEU A 21 -4.12 9.31 -7.67
CA LEU A 21 -3.14 10.24 -8.25
C LEU A 21 -3.11 11.60 -7.52
N LEU A 22 -4.28 12.10 -7.13
CA LEU A 22 -4.38 13.35 -6.36
C LEU A 22 -3.98 13.17 -4.89
N LEU A 23 -4.17 11.99 -4.32
CA LEU A 23 -3.78 11.70 -2.94
C LEU A 23 -2.26 11.57 -2.76
N TYR A 24 -1.52 11.10 -3.75
CA TYR A 24 -0.07 10.91 -3.64
C TYR A 24 0.71 12.17 -3.21
N PRO A 25 0.54 13.34 -3.85
CA PRO A 25 1.24 14.54 -3.40
C PRO A 25 0.79 15.00 -2.00
N ILE A 26 -0.48 14.79 -1.66
CA ILE A 26 -1.03 15.16 -0.34
C ILE A 26 -0.43 14.28 0.75
N THR A 27 -0.40 12.96 0.55
CA THR A 27 0.17 12.03 1.51
C THR A 27 1.68 12.14 1.62
N ALA A 28 2.39 12.44 0.53
CA ALA A 28 3.81 12.74 0.55
C ALA A 28 4.10 14.00 1.39
N TRP A 29 3.37 15.09 1.16
CA TRP A 29 3.49 16.32 1.96
C TRP A 29 3.14 16.08 3.44
N LEU A 30 2.10 15.30 3.71
CA LEU A 30 1.71 14.93 5.07
C LEU A 30 2.79 14.10 5.76
N SER A 31 3.43 13.19 5.02
CA SER A 31 4.55 12.38 5.48
C SER A 31 5.77 13.21 5.85
N ASP A 32 6.02 14.35 5.16
CA ASP A 32 7.08 15.30 5.52
C ASP A 32 6.81 15.98 6.86
N ARG A 33 5.56 16.14 7.25
CA ARG A 33 5.16 16.84 8.49
C ARG A 33 4.98 15.92 9.69
N ILE A 34 4.34 14.79 9.48
CA ILE A 34 3.98 13.83 10.55
C ILE A 34 5.14 12.84 10.78
N GLY A 35 5.88 12.51 9.73
CA GLY A 35 6.93 11.51 9.76
C GLY A 35 6.61 10.30 8.85
N ARG A 36 7.67 9.59 8.45
CA ARG A 36 7.55 8.42 7.55
C ARG A 36 6.90 7.24 8.26
N ARG A 37 7.39 6.97 9.46
CA ARG A 37 6.94 5.82 10.26
C ARG A 37 5.47 5.90 10.65
N PRO A 38 4.92 7.01 11.18
CA PRO A 38 3.49 7.12 11.49
C PRO A 38 2.59 6.96 10.27
N MET A 39 3.01 7.46 9.10
CA MET A 39 2.27 7.31 7.85
C MET A 39 2.19 5.85 7.41
N LEU A 40 3.33 5.13 7.42
CA LEU A 40 3.38 3.70 7.14
C LEU A 40 2.49 2.90 8.09
N MET A 41 2.59 3.17 9.39
CA MET A 41 1.78 2.49 10.42
C MET A 41 0.30 2.78 10.25
N GLY A 42 -0.08 4.02 9.98
CA GLY A 42 -1.48 4.42 9.77
C GLY A 42 -2.11 3.72 8.57
N GLY A 43 -1.42 3.74 7.42
CA GLY A 43 -1.89 3.05 6.21
C GLY A 43 -1.93 1.53 6.38
N ALA A 44 -0.92 0.94 7.01
CA ALA A 44 -0.87 -0.48 7.28
C ALA A 44 -1.95 -0.93 8.29
N ALA A 45 -2.23 -0.15 9.33
CA ALA A 45 -3.32 -0.40 10.26
C ALA A 45 -4.69 -0.32 9.56
N LEU A 46 -4.88 0.70 8.72
CA LEU A 46 -6.10 0.84 7.92
C LEU A 46 -6.27 -0.35 6.97
N LEU A 47 -5.21 -0.83 6.34
CA LEU A 47 -5.25 -2.01 5.48
C LEU A 47 -5.55 -3.27 6.30
N CYS A 48 -4.92 -3.45 7.44
CA CYS A 48 -5.12 -4.62 8.31
C CYS A 48 -6.57 -4.74 8.80
N ILE A 49 -7.14 -3.64 9.28
CA ILE A 49 -8.52 -3.61 9.84
C ILE A 49 -9.55 -3.54 8.71
N GLY A 50 -9.25 -2.79 7.66
CA GLY A 50 -10.18 -2.47 6.57
C GLY A 50 -10.25 -3.53 5.47
N ALA A 51 -9.28 -4.44 5.35
CA ALA A 51 -9.22 -5.38 4.23
C ALA A 51 -10.49 -6.21 4.06
N ILE A 52 -11.03 -6.78 5.13
CA ILE A 52 -12.26 -7.59 5.07
C ILE A 52 -13.48 -6.72 4.75
N PRO A 53 -13.80 -5.64 5.51
CA PRO A 53 -14.96 -4.82 5.22
C PRO A 53 -14.89 -4.15 3.85
N PHE A 54 -13.73 -3.68 3.40
CA PHE A 54 -13.59 -3.06 2.07
C PHE A 54 -13.87 -4.08 0.96
N LEU A 55 -13.35 -5.30 1.06
CA LEU A 55 -13.66 -6.35 0.08
C LEU A 55 -15.11 -6.78 0.09
N GLN A 56 -15.77 -6.78 1.25
CA GLN A 56 -17.21 -7.04 1.32
C GLN A 56 -18.02 -5.95 0.63
N LEU A 57 -17.61 -4.68 0.75
CA LEU A 57 -18.22 -3.57 0.02
C LEU A 57 -18.02 -3.69 -1.49
N ILE A 58 -16.80 -4.06 -1.94
CA ILE A 58 -16.50 -4.28 -3.36
C ILE A 58 -17.28 -5.47 -3.93
N HIS A 59 -17.54 -6.49 -3.11
CA HIS A 59 -18.32 -7.65 -3.53
C HIS A 59 -19.84 -7.40 -3.55
N SER A 60 -20.29 -6.23 -3.10
CA SER A 60 -21.68 -5.82 -3.20
C SER A 60 -22.06 -5.53 -4.66
N HIS A 61 -23.36 -5.63 -4.99
CA HIS A 61 -23.86 -5.31 -6.33
C HIS A 61 -24.22 -3.81 -6.48
N ASP A 62 -23.97 -3.00 -5.44
CA ASP A 62 -24.24 -1.56 -5.44
C ASP A 62 -23.01 -0.77 -5.84
N PRO A 63 -23.01 -0.02 -6.95
CA PRO A 63 -21.90 0.80 -7.40
C PRO A 63 -21.35 1.77 -6.34
N GLN A 64 -22.25 2.32 -5.49
CA GLN A 64 -21.83 3.25 -4.44
C GLN A 64 -21.01 2.54 -3.33
N LEU A 65 -21.39 1.32 -3.00
CA LEU A 65 -20.66 0.52 -2.00
C LEU A 65 -19.32 0.05 -2.53
N ILE A 66 -19.26 -0.30 -3.83
CA ILE A 66 -18.01 -0.67 -4.51
C ILE A 66 -17.01 0.49 -4.44
N VAL A 67 -17.42 1.69 -4.85
CA VAL A 67 -16.56 2.89 -4.78
C VAL A 67 -16.07 3.17 -3.38
N ARG A 68 -16.91 3.01 -2.36
CA ARG A 68 -16.48 3.19 -0.95
C ARG A 68 -15.43 2.17 -0.52
N GLY A 69 -15.58 0.91 -0.93
CA GLY A 69 -14.59 -0.13 -0.67
C GLY A 69 -13.27 0.15 -1.36
N GLU A 70 -13.29 0.52 -2.63
CA GLU A 70 -12.11 0.91 -3.40
C GLU A 70 -11.43 2.16 -2.84
N LEU A 71 -12.18 3.18 -2.43
CA LEU A 71 -11.64 4.37 -1.77
C LEU A 71 -10.97 4.06 -0.44
N GLY A 72 -11.50 3.09 0.32
CA GLY A 72 -10.86 2.60 1.53
C GLY A 72 -9.47 2.02 1.28
N PHE A 73 -9.33 1.15 0.28
CA PHE A 73 -8.03 0.63 -0.16
C PHE A 73 -7.12 1.73 -0.71
N THR A 74 -7.67 2.62 -1.52
CA THR A 74 -6.94 3.76 -2.11
C THR A 74 -6.32 4.63 -1.04
N LEU A 75 -7.06 4.95 0.02
CA LEU A 75 -6.54 5.73 1.14
C LEU A 75 -5.43 4.98 1.89
N ALA A 76 -5.61 3.68 2.15
CA ALA A 76 -4.58 2.86 2.81
C ALA A 76 -3.29 2.81 1.99
N ILE A 77 -3.39 2.59 0.68
CA ILE A 77 -2.26 2.56 -0.25
C ILE A 77 -1.57 3.93 -0.33
N ALA A 78 -2.33 5.01 -0.46
CA ALA A 78 -1.79 6.36 -0.53
C ALA A 78 -0.99 6.73 0.73
N LEU A 79 -1.46 6.34 1.91
CA LEU A 79 -0.74 6.55 3.18
C LEU A 79 0.56 5.74 3.24
N ILE A 80 0.52 4.47 2.82
CA ILE A 80 1.71 3.59 2.79
C ILE A 80 2.74 4.15 1.81
N ASP A 81 2.35 4.47 0.59
CA ASP A 81 3.26 4.92 -0.46
C ASP A 81 3.81 6.32 -0.17
N GLY A 82 3.00 7.21 0.42
CA GLY A 82 3.45 8.53 0.88
C GLY A 82 4.55 8.45 1.94
N GLY A 83 4.57 7.40 2.77
CA GLY A 83 5.64 7.14 3.74
C GLY A 83 6.78 6.30 3.17
N LYS A 84 6.47 5.25 2.39
CA LYS A 84 7.41 4.24 1.88
C LYS A 84 8.43 4.84 0.91
N SER A 85 7.96 5.62 -0.06
CA SER A 85 8.81 6.12 -1.14
C SER A 85 9.96 7.00 -0.64
N PRO A 86 9.73 8.04 0.18
CA PRO A 86 10.83 8.81 0.74
C PRO A 86 11.65 8.02 1.77
N ALA A 87 11.03 7.16 2.59
CA ALA A 87 11.76 6.34 3.57
C ALA A 87 12.80 5.44 2.91
N ASN A 88 12.48 4.83 1.76
CA ASN A 88 13.41 3.99 1.02
C ASN A 88 14.67 4.77 0.58
N VAL A 89 14.48 6.02 0.14
CA VAL A 89 15.59 6.90 -0.27
C VAL A 89 16.43 7.32 0.93
N GLU A 90 15.80 7.63 2.05
CA GLU A 90 16.42 8.13 3.27
C GLU A 90 17.15 7.04 4.07
N LEU A 91 16.71 5.78 3.97
CA LEU A 91 17.31 4.63 4.67
C LEU A 91 18.54 4.06 3.97
N MET A 92 18.69 4.28 2.65
CA MET A 92 19.79 3.71 1.87
C MET A 92 21.00 4.66 1.80
N PRO A 93 22.23 4.14 2.02
CA PRO A 93 23.47 4.90 1.80
C PRO A 93 23.55 5.43 0.36
N ALA A 94 24.16 6.60 0.18
CA ALA A 94 24.19 7.30 -1.12
C ALA A 94 24.85 6.45 -2.22
N GLU A 95 25.91 5.72 -1.88
CA GLU A 95 26.75 4.93 -2.80
C GLU A 95 25.98 3.77 -3.44
N VAL A 96 25.05 3.17 -2.70
CA VAL A 96 24.31 1.97 -3.14
C VAL A 96 22.80 2.21 -3.24
N ARG A 97 22.34 3.44 -3.09
CA ARG A 97 20.91 3.80 -3.00
C ARG A 97 20.12 3.31 -4.21
N CYS A 98 20.56 3.64 -5.41
CA CYS A 98 19.84 3.25 -6.63
C CYS A 98 19.77 1.73 -6.79
N THR A 99 20.89 1.05 -6.63
CA THR A 99 20.97 -0.41 -6.77
C THR A 99 20.20 -1.12 -5.65
N GLY A 100 20.36 -0.65 -4.41
CA GLY A 100 19.69 -1.24 -3.25
C GLY A 100 18.17 -1.12 -3.33
N ILE A 101 17.66 0.08 -3.69
CA ILE A 101 16.21 0.30 -3.86
C ILE A 101 15.69 -0.53 -5.04
N ALA A 102 16.40 -0.52 -6.19
CA ALA A 102 15.98 -1.26 -7.38
C ALA A 102 15.92 -2.77 -7.09
N LEU A 103 16.94 -3.32 -6.42
CA LEU A 103 16.98 -4.74 -6.06
C LEU A 103 15.84 -5.11 -5.09
N ALA A 104 15.69 -4.35 -4.01
CA ALA A 104 14.65 -4.59 -3.02
C ALA A 104 13.24 -4.49 -3.63
N TYR A 105 13.01 -3.48 -4.48
CA TYR A 105 11.73 -3.28 -5.13
C TYR A 105 11.42 -4.41 -6.13
N ASN A 106 12.37 -4.77 -7.00
CA ASN A 106 12.17 -5.83 -7.99
C ASN A 106 11.98 -7.21 -7.33
N LEU A 107 12.69 -7.50 -6.23
CA LEU A 107 12.47 -8.73 -5.48
C LEU A 107 11.07 -8.75 -4.84
N ALA A 108 10.66 -7.66 -4.19
CA ALA A 108 9.35 -7.58 -3.56
C ALA A 108 8.21 -7.64 -4.60
N GLU A 109 8.27 -6.85 -5.64
CA GLU A 109 7.25 -6.82 -6.70
C GLU A 109 7.24 -8.11 -7.52
N GLY A 110 8.41 -8.67 -7.84
CA GLY A 110 8.50 -9.92 -8.60
C GLY A 110 7.91 -11.11 -7.83
N TRP A 111 8.24 -11.24 -6.55
CA TRP A 111 7.77 -12.35 -5.74
C TRP A 111 6.32 -12.15 -5.25
N PHE A 112 6.05 -11.04 -4.57
CA PHE A 112 4.73 -10.80 -3.98
C PHE A 112 3.76 -10.23 -5.00
N GLY A 113 4.16 -9.25 -5.79
CA GLY A 113 3.31 -8.65 -6.82
C GLY A 113 2.96 -9.66 -7.92
N GLY A 114 3.96 -10.40 -8.44
CA GLY A 114 3.77 -11.40 -9.48
C GLY A 114 2.94 -12.61 -9.05
N THR A 115 3.03 -13.03 -7.79
CA THR A 115 2.26 -14.19 -7.28
C THR A 115 0.88 -13.82 -6.74
N THR A 116 0.62 -12.57 -6.42
CA THR A 116 -0.65 -12.11 -5.84
C THR A 116 -1.88 -12.47 -6.68
N PRO A 117 -1.91 -12.30 -8.02
CA PRO A 117 -3.07 -12.69 -8.83
C PRO A 117 -3.37 -14.18 -8.76
N LEU A 118 -2.32 -15.02 -8.72
CA LEU A 118 -2.48 -16.46 -8.58
C LEU A 118 -3.04 -16.85 -7.22
N ILE A 119 -2.50 -16.26 -6.15
CA ILE A 119 -2.97 -16.48 -4.78
C ILE A 119 -4.43 -16.04 -4.66
N ALA A 120 -4.78 -14.87 -5.19
CA ALA A 120 -6.14 -14.36 -5.18
C ALA A 120 -7.11 -15.30 -5.91
N ALA A 121 -6.74 -15.78 -7.11
CA ALA A 121 -7.55 -16.71 -7.88
C ALA A 121 -7.79 -18.02 -7.12
N VAL A 122 -6.74 -18.59 -6.51
CA VAL A 122 -6.84 -19.83 -5.71
C VAL A 122 -7.70 -19.63 -4.46
N LEU A 123 -7.54 -18.51 -3.75
CA LEU A 123 -8.31 -18.21 -2.54
C LEU A 123 -9.80 -18.04 -2.86
N ILE A 124 -10.13 -17.30 -3.92
CA ILE A 124 -11.51 -17.08 -4.37
C ILE A 124 -12.14 -18.41 -4.84
N ALA A 125 -11.42 -19.22 -5.61
CA ALA A 125 -11.91 -20.51 -6.09
C ALA A 125 -12.20 -21.47 -4.93
N ARG A 126 -11.31 -21.56 -3.94
CA ARG A 126 -11.50 -22.42 -2.75
C ARG A 126 -12.62 -21.94 -1.82
N ALA A 127 -12.87 -20.64 -1.83
CA ALA A 127 -13.88 -19.98 -0.99
C ALA A 127 -15.29 -20.00 -1.60
N SER A 128 -15.52 -20.66 -2.72
CA SER A 128 -16.80 -20.63 -3.43
C SER A 128 -17.26 -19.18 -3.74
N GLY A 129 -16.30 -18.31 -4.09
CA GLY A 129 -16.56 -16.91 -4.40
C GLY A 129 -16.58 -15.96 -3.19
N ASN A 130 -16.37 -16.45 -1.96
CA ASN A 130 -16.40 -15.59 -0.78
C ASN A 130 -15.09 -14.76 -0.67
N PRO A 131 -15.16 -13.41 -0.61
CA PRO A 131 -13.99 -12.55 -0.57
C PRO A 131 -13.23 -12.55 0.77
N ILE A 132 -13.78 -13.17 1.82
CA ILE A 132 -13.20 -13.15 3.17
C ILE A 132 -11.76 -13.69 3.18
N TYR A 133 -11.47 -14.77 2.47
CA TYR A 133 -10.13 -15.36 2.45
C TYR A 133 -9.10 -14.43 1.79
N LEU A 134 -9.51 -13.73 0.74
CA LEU A 134 -8.68 -12.69 0.14
C LEU A 134 -8.48 -11.52 1.11
N GLY A 135 -9.54 -11.13 1.84
CA GLY A 135 -9.47 -10.10 2.89
C GLY A 135 -8.50 -10.47 4.01
N VAL A 136 -8.49 -11.72 4.44
CA VAL A 136 -7.52 -12.22 5.43
C VAL A 136 -6.09 -12.14 4.88
N TRP A 137 -5.87 -12.53 3.63
CA TRP A 137 -4.55 -12.44 2.98
C TRP A 137 -4.04 -10.99 2.92
N VAL A 138 -4.88 -10.07 2.46
CA VAL A 138 -4.54 -8.64 2.40
C VAL A 138 -4.35 -8.06 3.80
N GLY A 139 -5.20 -8.43 4.75
CA GLY A 139 -5.06 -8.01 6.16
C GLY A 139 -3.77 -8.49 6.80
N LEU A 140 -3.35 -9.73 6.54
CA LEU A 140 -2.06 -10.27 7.01
C LEU A 140 -0.88 -9.49 6.39
N SER A 141 -0.96 -9.14 5.11
CA SER A 141 0.06 -8.29 4.46
C SER A 141 0.12 -6.91 5.11
N GLY A 142 -1.03 -6.31 5.46
CA GLY A 142 -1.13 -5.08 6.24
C GLY A 142 -0.49 -5.23 7.62
N LEU A 143 -0.75 -6.34 8.31
CA LEU A 143 -0.15 -6.63 9.62
C LEU A 143 1.38 -6.76 9.53
N CYS A 144 1.90 -7.48 8.54
CA CYS A 144 3.34 -7.58 8.30
C CYS A 144 3.96 -6.20 8.06
N THR A 145 3.31 -5.37 7.24
CA THR A 145 3.76 -4.00 6.99
C THR A 145 3.73 -3.15 8.26
N PHE A 146 2.69 -3.27 9.07
CA PHE A 146 2.57 -2.58 10.36
C PHE A 146 3.69 -2.97 11.31
N VAL A 147 3.94 -4.27 11.50
CA VAL A 147 5.00 -4.79 12.36
C VAL A 147 6.36 -4.30 11.87
N THR A 148 6.61 -4.36 10.56
CA THR A 148 7.87 -3.88 9.98
C THR A 148 8.05 -2.38 10.21
N ALA A 149 7.01 -1.58 9.99
CA ALA A 149 7.03 -0.14 10.24
C ALA A 149 7.24 0.18 11.73
N ALA A 150 6.60 -0.59 12.64
CA ALA A 150 6.67 -0.35 14.07
C ALA A 150 8.02 -0.74 14.71
N PHE A 151 8.65 -1.82 14.24
CA PHE A 151 9.84 -2.36 14.91
C PHE A 151 11.14 -2.18 14.12
N PHE A 152 11.08 -2.18 12.80
CA PHE A 152 12.27 -2.17 11.94
C PHE A 152 12.48 -0.85 11.20
N THR A 153 11.46 -0.02 11.01
CA THR A 153 11.62 1.26 10.32
C THR A 153 11.96 2.36 11.32
N ARG A 154 13.11 3.02 11.09
CA ARG A 154 13.50 4.21 11.86
C ARG A 154 12.80 5.45 11.28
N GLU A 155 12.46 6.42 12.14
CA GLU A 155 11.97 7.71 11.66
C GLU A 155 13.11 8.49 10.99
N THR A 156 12.87 8.90 9.75
CA THR A 156 13.88 9.57 8.92
C THR A 156 13.50 10.99 8.50
N ALA A 157 12.21 11.37 8.59
CA ALA A 157 11.68 12.64 8.09
C ALA A 157 12.38 13.89 8.64
N PHE A 158 12.90 13.83 9.86
CA PHE A 158 13.49 15.00 10.54
C PHE A 158 15.02 15.00 10.52
N LYS A 159 15.65 14.09 9.76
CA LYS A 159 17.11 14.01 9.66
C LYS A 159 17.57 14.65 8.35
N PRO A 160 18.39 15.74 8.40
CA PRO A 160 18.90 16.35 7.18
C PRO A 160 19.84 15.37 6.45
N LEU A 161 19.50 15.07 5.19
CA LEU A 161 20.25 14.15 4.32
C LEU A 161 21.77 14.52 4.22
N LEU A 162 22.09 15.79 4.28
CA LEU A 162 23.48 16.29 4.25
C LEU A 162 24.31 15.87 5.47
N LYS A 163 23.70 15.74 6.67
CA LYS A 163 24.41 15.23 7.85
C LYS A 163 24.65 13.73 7.79
N GLN A 164 23.82 12.99 7.06
CA GLN A 164 24.02 11.55 6.85
C GLN A 164 25.21 11.29 5.91
N ALA A 165 25.35 12.09 4.84
CA ALA A 165 26.48 12.00 3.92
C ALA A 165 27.83 12.34 4.62
N GLN A 166 27.85 13.32 5.50
CA GLN A 166 29.06 13.70 6.26
C GLN A 166 29.47 12.67 7.32
N ALA A 167 28.52 11.95 7.92
CA ALA A 167 28.83 10.92 8.91
C ALA A 167 29.36 9.61 8.28
N GLN A 168 29.25 9.45 6.98
CA GLN A 168 29.74 8.28 6.23
C GLN A 168 31.13 8.50 5.62
N THR A 169 31.65 9.72 5.65
CA THR A 169 32.99 10.09 5.13
C THR A 169 34.08 10.14 6.20
N VAL A 170 33.78 9.78 7.42
CA VAL A 170 34.71 9.63 8.56
C VAL A 170 34.79 8.16 8.95
#